data_2ef3d27c850e61936053dceadd303be7
#
_entry.id   2ef3d27c850e61936053dceadd303be7
#
_cell.length_a   1.000
_cell.length_b   1.000
_cell.length_c   1.000
_cell.angle_alpha   90.00
_cell.angle_beta   90.00
_cell.angle_gamma   90.00
#
_symmetry.space_group_name_H-M   'P 1'
#
loop_
_entity.id
_entity.type
_entity.pdbx_description
1 polymer ?
#
loop_
_entity_poly.entity_id
_entity_poly.type
_entity_poly.pdbx_seq_one_letter_code
_entity_poly.pdbx_strand_id
1 'polypeptide(L)'
;MMIQIQDWELSQKIVVVDEVMHGTVQVEVPKPGPYKDEYYQYADCAIYNLWVDENFRKQGTARLLMEAAEQEVKKLGCKSVQLEWDDKGSKPFVLEWYKRLGYRVMARNENGRLLLVKEL
;
A
#
# COMPACT_ATOMS: atom_id res chain seq x y z
N MET A 1 9.49 3.99 13.86
CA MET A 1 9.31 4.29 12.43
C MET A 1 9.06 5.77 12.25
N MET A 2 9.60 6.34 11.20
CA MET A 2 9.39 7.75 10.87
C MET A 2 8.24 7.87 9.87
N ILE A 3 7.35 8.85 10.08
CA ILE A 3 6.21 9.12 9.22
C ILE A 3 6.41 10.49 8.60
N GLN A 4 6.35 10.57 7.27
CA GLN A 4 6.41 11.82 6.54
C GLN A 4 5.12 11.99 5.75
N ILE A 5 4.52 13.17 5.81
CA ILE A 5 3.29 13.48 5.09
C ILE A 5 3.58 14.60 4.10
N GLN A 6 3.22 14.39 2.84
CA GLN A 6 3.33 15.36 1.77
C GLN A 6 1.93 15.70 1.26
N ASP A 7 1.63 16.98 1.20
CA ASP A 7 0.34 17.44 0.67
C ASP A 7 0.49 17.83 -0.79
N TRP A 8 -0.16 17.08 -1.68
CA TRP A 8 -0.16 17.30 -3.13
C TRP A 8 -1.54 17.82 -3.56
N GLU A 9 -1.63 18.33 -4.76
CA GLU A 9 -2.88 18.91 -5.27
C GLU A 9 -4.06 17.92 -5.24
N LEU A 10 -3.85 16.70 -5.73
CA LEU A 10 -4.91 15.69 -5.88
C LEU A 10 -4.94 14.65 -4.76
N SER A 11 -3.90 14.61 -3.92
CA SER A 11 -3.78 13.58 -2.89
C SER A 11 -2.82 13.99 -1.77
N GLN A 12 -2.87 13.27 -0.66
CA GLN A 12 -1.81 13.27 0.34
C GLN A 12 -0.98 12.00 0.18
N LYS A 13 0.33 12.14 0.28
CA LYS A 13 1.25 11.01 0.25
C LYS A 13 1.84 10.83 1.63
N ILE A 14 1.80 9.61 2.14
CA ILE A 14 2.40 9.24 3.41
C ILE A 14 3.57 8.30 3.12
N VAL A 15 4.74 8.63 3.66
CA VAL A 15 5.92 7.77 3.56
C VAL A 15 6.24 7.25 4.95
N VAL A 16 6.24 5.93 5.11
CA VAL A 16 6.61 5.27 6.35
C VAL A 16 8.01 4.70 6.18
N VAL A 17 8.92 5.09 7.07
CA VAL A 17 10.33 4.67 7.00
C VAL A 17 10.72 3.97 8.28
N ASP A 18 11.31 2.79 8.16
CA ASP A 18 12.01 2.13 9.26
C ASP A 18 13.51 2.32 9.05
N GLU A 19 14.10 3.27 9.78
CA GLU A 19 15.50 3.63 9.63
C GLU A 19 16.44 2.53 10.14
N VAL A 20 16.02 1.81 11.16
CA VAL A 20 16.83 0.75 11.76
C VAL A 20 16.92 -0.47 10.86
N MET A 21 15.78 -0.85 10.27
CA MET A 21 15.67 -2.04 9.44
C MET A 21 15.72 -1.72 7.93
N HIS A 22 16.04 -0.50 7.57
CA HIS A 22 16.23 -0.06 6.19
C HIS A 22 15.09 -0.46 5.27
N GLY A 23 13.87 -0.07 5.65
CA GLY A 23 12.67 -0.35 4.87
C GLY A 23 11.78 0.87 4.74
N THR A 24 10.94 0.87 3.70
CA THR A 24 10.00 1.96 3.43
C THR A 24 8.75 1.44 2.73
N VAL A 25 7.66 2.16 2.91
CA VAL A 25 6.41 1.95 2.18
C VAL A 25 5.75 3.30 1.96
N GLN A 26 5.02 3.44 0.87
CA GLN A 26 4.31 4.67 0.54
C GLN A 26 2.81 4.42 0.47
N VAL A 27 2.03 5.45 0.81
CA VAL A 27 0.58 5.44 0.73
C VAL A 27 0.13 6.71 0.03
N GLU A 28 -0.85 6.58 -0.86
CA GLU A 28 -1.56 7.71 -1.43
C GLU A 28 -3.00 7.72 -0.91
N VAL A 29 -3.40 8.86 -0.34
CA VAL A 29 -4.78 9.11 0.07
C VAL A 29 -5.35 10.20 -0.85
N PRO A 30 -6.19 9.83 -1.82
CA PRO A 30 -6.73 10.81 -2.78
C PRO A 30 -7.69 11.76 -2.09
N LYS A 31 -7.67 13.01 -2.50
CA LYS A 31 -8.65 14.01 -2.08
C LYS A 31 -9.96 13.80 -2.84
N PRO A 32 -11.11 14.17 -2.27
CA PRO A 32 -12.38 14.09 -2.99
C PRO A 32 -12.31 14.81 -4.34
N GLY A 33 -12.84 14.19 -5.39
CA GLY A 33 -12.87 14.75 -6.72
C GLY A 33 -12.72 13.72 -7.82
N PRO A 34 -12.60 14.17 -9.11
CA PRO A 34 -12.54 13.29 -10.26
C PRO A 34 -11.41 12.27 -10.25
N TYR A 35 -10.24 12.65 -9.72
CA TYR A 35 -9.11 11.73 -9.60
C TYR A 35 -9.46 10.53 -8.72
N LYS A 36 -10.03 10.80 -7.54
CA LYS A 36 -10.46 9.73 -6.63
C LYS A 36 -11.55 8.86 -7.29
N ASP A 37 -12.52 9.48 -7.92
CA ASP A 37 -13.65 8.76 -8.54
C ASP A 37 -13.17 7.83 -9.66
N GLU A 38 -12.17 8.24 -10.43
CA GLU A 38 -11.65 7.46 -11.54
C GLU A 38 -10.73 6.31 -11.09
N TYR A 39 -9.80 6.58 -10.17
CA TYR A 39 -8.73 5.64 -9.84
C TYR A 39 -8.92 4.88 -8.52
N TYR A 40 -9.92 5.26 -7.71
CA TYR A 40 -10.17 4.68 -6.39
C TYR A 40 -11.61 4.18 -6.26
N GLN A 41 -12.00 3.30 -7.18
CA GLN A 41 -13.36 2.75 -7.22
C GLN A 41 -13.60 1.66 -6.18
N TYR A 42 -12.54 1.00 -5.70
CA TYR A 42 -12.63 -0.17 -4.83
C TYR A 42 -12.14 0.09 -3.40
N ALA A 43 -11.36 1.15 -3.19
CA ALA A 43 -10.77 1.44 -1.90
C ALA A 43 -10.55 2.94 -1.72
N ASP A 44 -10.35 3.37 -0.46
CA ASP A 44 -10.17 4.79 -0.11
C ASP A 44 -8.76 5.31 -0.35
N CYS A 45 -7.77 4.42 -0.36
CA CYS A 45 -6.37 4.78 -0.52
C CYS A 45 -5.58 3.61 -1.10
N ALA A 46 -4.32 3.85 -1.44
CA ALA A 46 -3.44 2.83 -2.01
C ALA A 46 -2.10 2.77 -1.28
N ILE A 47 -1.62 1.55 -1.06
CA ILE A 47 -0.26 1.27 -0.58
C ILE A 47 0.58 0.85 -1.78
N TYR A 48 1.80 1.37 -1.87
CA TYR A 48 2.70 1.06 -2.97
C TYR A 48 4.17 1.24 -2.55
N ASN A 49 5.09 0.80 -3.41
CA ASN A 49 6.54 0.93 -3.19
C ASN A 49 7.01 0.39 -1.84
N LEU A 50 6.49 -0.76 -1.44
CA LEU A 50 7.01 -1.47 -0.27
C LEU A 50 8.40 -2.02 -0.61
N TRP A 51 9.39 -1.62 0.18
CA TRP A 51 10.77 -2.05 -0.04
C TRP A 51 11.49 -2.22 1.29
N VAL A 52 12.29 -3.29 1.38
CA VAL A 52 13.19 -3.55 2.50
C VAL A 52 14.55 -3.90 1.92
N ASP A 53 15.61 -3.30 2.47
CA ASP A 53 16.97 -3.61 2.05
C ASP A 53 17.24 -5.11 2.13
N GLU A 54 17.93 -5.64 1.14
CA GLU A 54 18.18 -7.07 1.00
C GLU A 54 18.80 -7.69 2.25
N ASN A 55 19.70 -6.97 2.92
CA ASN A 55 20.37 -7.43 4.14
C ASN A 55 19.46 -7.47 5.36
N PHE A 56 18.28 -6.86 5.29
CA PHE A 56 17.33 -6.73 6.40
C PHE A 56 16.02 -7.46 6.14
N ARG A 57 15.94 -8.27 5.08
CA ARG A 57 14.75 -9.04 4.74
C ARG A 57 14.60 -10.26 5.64
N LYS A 58 13.40 -10.87 5.64
CA LYS A 58 13.05 -12.07 6.42
C LYS A 58 13.08 -11.85 7.94
N GLN A 59 12.92 -10.62 8.39
CA GLN A 59 12.89 -10.26 9.81
C GLN A 59 11.56 -9.65 10.25
N GLY A 60 10.53 -9.75 9.40
CA GLY A 60 9.21 -9.21 9.70
C GLY A 60 9.06 -7.70 9.43
N THR A 61 10.08 -7.05 8.88
CA THR A 61 10.06 -5.60 8.63
C THR A 61 8.97 -5.19 7.65
N ALA A 62 8.80 -5.94 6.54
CA ALA A 62 7.78 -5.64 5.55
C ALA A 62 6.38 -5.68 6.15
N ARG A 63 6.09 -6.66 7.01
CA ARG A 63 4.82 -6.77 7.70
C ARG A 63 4.58 -5.59 8.63
N LEU A 64 5.59 -5.19 9.39
CA LEU A 64 5.49 -4.03 10.29
C LEU A 64 5.27 -2.74 9.52
N LEU A 65 5.91 -2.58 8.36
CA LEU A 65 5.69 -1.43 7.48
C LEU A 65 4.25 -1.40 6.96
N MET A 66 3.72 -2.53 6.52
CA MET A 66 2.34 -2.64 6.07
C MET A 66 1.36 -2.29 7.19
N GLU A 67 1.57 -2.84 8.38
CA GLU A 67 0.73 -2.54 9.55
C GLU A 67 0.78 -1.05 9.90
N ALA A 68 1.96 -0.44 9.89
CA ALA A 68 2.11 0.98 10.16
C ALA A 68 1.40 1.85 9.12
N ALA A 69 1.52 1.49 7.83
CA ALA A 69 0.83 2.19 6.76
C ALA A 69 -0.70 2.12 6.92
N GLU A 70 -1.22 0.93 7.22
CA GLU A 70 -2.64 0.72 7.44
C GLU A 70 -3.15 1.54 8.65
N GLN A 71 -2.37 1.62 9.72
CA GLN A 71 -2.73 2.42 10.88
C GLN A 71 -2.78 3.92 10.55
N GLU A 72 -1.81 4.41 9.78
CA GLU A 72 -1.79 5.83 9.41
C GLU A 72 -2.99 6.23 8.56
N VAL A 73 -3.38 5.42 7.57
CA VAL A 73 -4.55 5.74 6.74
C VAL A 73 -5.86 5.57 7.50
N LYS A 74 -5.90 4.64 8.43
CA LYS A 74 -7.08 4.45 9.31
C LYS A 74 -7.30 5.68 10.18
N LYS A 75 -6.25 6.31 10.69
CA LYS A 75 -6.33 7.57 11.44
C LYS A 75 -6.92 8.70 10.60
N LEU A 76 -6.72 8.67 9.28
CA LEU A 76 -7.28 9.66 8.35
C LEU A 76 -8.70 9.34 7.91
N GLY A 77 -9.32 8.29 8.46
CA GLY A 77 -10.69 7.91 8.15
C GLY A 77 -10.84 6.94 6.97
N CYS A 78 -9.76 6.42 6.43
CA CYS A 78 -9.83 5.42 5.38
C CYS A 78 -10.38 4.10 5.94
N LYS A 79 -11.35 3.51 5.23
CA LYS A 79 -11.98 2.25 5.62
C LYS A 79 -11.48 1.05 4.82
N SER A 80 -10.74 1.31 3.76
CA SER A 80 -10.21 0.28 2.88
C SER A 80 -8.95 0.78 2.21
N VAL A 81 -8.09 -0.16 1.82
CA VAL A 81 -6.83 0.13 1.16
C VAL A 81 -6.62 -0.86 0.02
N GLN A 82 -6.10 -0.36 -1.10
CA GLN A 82 -5.78 -1.17 -2.26
C GLN A 82 -4.28 -1.23 -2.51
N LEU A 83 -3.85 -2.28 -3.18
CA LEU A 83 -2.51 -2.39 -3.73
C LEU A 83 -2.57 -3.16 -5.05
N GLU A 84 -1.52 -3.04 -5.84
CA GLU A 84 -1.40 -3.74 -7.10
C GLU A 84 -0.33 -4.83 -7.01
N TRP A 85 -0.58 -5.96 -7.66
CA TRP A 85 0.39 -7.02 -7.84
C TRP A 85 0.56 -7.30 -9.33
N ASP A 86 1.83 -7.33 -9.79
CA ASP A 86 2.18 -7.55 -11.19
C ASP A 86 2.74 -8.95 -11.36
N ASP A 87 2.05 -9.79 -12.13
CA ASP A 87 2.46 -11.17 -12.40
C ASP A 87 3.70 -11.27 -13.32
N LYS A 88 4.07 -10.18 -13.97
CA LYS A 88 5.27 -10.12 -14.81
C LYS A 88 6.52 -9.72 -14.05
N GLY A 89 6.37 -8.89 -13.01
CA GLY A 89 7.49 -8.35 -12.24
C GLY A 89 7.59 -8.89 -10.82
N SER A 90 6.56 -9.55 -10.31
CA SER A 90 6.51 -10.05 -8.94
C SER A 90 6.38 -11.58 -8.91
N LYS A 91 6.92 -12.18 -7.86
CA LYS A 91 6.85 -13.63 -7.69
C LYS A 91 5.52 -14.05 -7.08
N PRO A 92 4.98 -15.26 -7.43
CA PRO A 92 3.69 -15.73 -6.91
C PRO A 92 3.59 -15.77 -5.38
N PHE A 93 4.68 -16.05 -4.66
CA PHE A 93 4.63 -16.09 -3.19
C PHE A 93 4.33 -14.72 -2.58
N VAL A 94 4.61 -13.64 -3.28
CA VAL A 94 4.29 -12.27 -2.82
C VAL A 94 2.77 -12.07 -2.81
N LEU A 95 2.09 -12.56 -3.84
CA LEU A 95 0.63 -12.53 -3.90
C LEU A 95 0.00 -13.29 -2.72
N GLU A 96 0.50 -14.49 -2.45
CA GLU A 96 0.02 -15.30 -1.32
C GLU A 96 0.30 -14.61 0.01
N TRP A 97 1.44 -13.93 0.13
CA TRP A 97 1.78 -13.15 1.31
C TRP A 97 0.78 -12.02 1.56
N TYR A 98 0.40 -11.26 0.51
CA TYR A 98 -0.63 -10.23 0.65
C TYR A 98 -1.98 -10.83 1.05
N LYS A 99 -2.34 -11.97 0.50
CA LYS A 99 -3.59 -12.65 0.89
C LYS A 99 -3.59 -13.03 2.37
N ARG A 100 -2.46 -13.50 2.89
CA ARG A 100 -2.33 -13.80 4.32
C ARG A 100 -2.44 -12.56 5.21
N LEU A 101 -2.09 -11.39 4.69
CA LEU A 101 -2.26 -10.13 5.40
C LEU A 101 -3.71 -9.61 5.35
N GLY A 102 -4.59 -10.30 4.66
CA GLY A 102 -6.01 -9.93 4.57
C GLY A 102 -6.43 -9.25 3.28
N TYR A 103 -5.54 -9.16 2.29
CA TYR A 103 -5.87 -8.61 0.98
C TYR A 103 -6.55 -9.65 0.11
N ARG A 104 -7.54 -9.23 -0.67
CA ARG A 104 -8.26 -10.11 -1.60
C ARG A 104 -8.25 -9.50 -2.99
N VAL A 105 -8.22 -10.34 -4.00
CA VAL A 105 -8.24 -9.91 -5.40
C VAL A 105 -9.64 -9.37 -5.74
N MET A 106 -9.69 -8.14 -6.22
CA MET A 106 -10.94 -7.47 -6.60
C MET A 106 -11.09 -7.32 -8.10
N ALA A 107 -10.01 -7.04 -8.83
CA ALA A 107 -10.07 -6.76 -10.24
C ALA A 107 -8.70 -6.90 -10.88
N ARG A 108 -8.68 -6.86 -12.21
CA ARG A 108 -7.44 -6.68 -12.99
C ARG A 108 -7.54 -5.29 -13.65
N ASN A 109 -6.53 -4.45 -13.43
CA ASN A 109 -6.57 -3.10 -14.00
C ASN A 109 -6.17 -3.08 -15.48
N GLU A 110 -6.22 -1.91 -16.09
CA GLU A 110 -5.91 -1.72 -17.52
C GLU A 110 -4.49 -2.17 -17.90
N ASN A 111 -3.57 -2.08 -16.95
CA ASN A 111 -2.17 -2.48 -17.15
C ASN A 111 -1.96 -3.99 -16.98
N GLY A 112 -3.01 -4.76 -16.74
CA GLY A 112 -2.95 -6.20 -16.52
C GLY A 112 -2.53 -6.61 -15.12
N ARG A 113 -2.38 -5.67 -14.18
CA ARG A 113 -2.05 -5.95 -12.78
C ARG A 113 -3.29 -6.33 -11.99
N LEU A 114 -3.11 -7.21 -11.01
CA LEU A 114 -4.18 -7.51 -10.08
C LEU A 114 -4.32 -6.39 -9.06
N LEU A 115 -5.55 -6.00 -8.82
CA LEU A 115 -5.91 -5.06 -7.76
C LEU A 115 -6.42 -5.84 -6.56
N LEU A 116 -5.75 -5.68 -5.42
CA LEU A 116 -6.13 -6.31 -4.16
C LEU A 116 -6.62 -5.26 -3.19
N VAL A 117 -7.59 -5.61 -2.37
CA VAL A 117 -8.22 -4.70 -1.41
C VAL A 117 -8.31 -5.37 -0.04
N LYS A 118 -8.08 -4.57 1.00
CA LYS A 118 -8.29 -4.96 2.40
C LYS A 118 -9.19 -3.95 3.08
N GLU A 119 -10.19 -4.45 3.80
CA GLU A 119 -11.01 -3.64 4.70
C GLU A 119 -10.23 -3.38 6.00
N LEU A 120 -10.28 -2.17 6.48
CA LEU A 120 -9.55 -1.75 7.70
C LEU A 120 -10.43 -1.72 8.94
#